data_91bf42a732661c2b2db84b6e9452885f
#
_entry.id   91bf42a732661c2b2db84b6e9452885f
#
_cell.length_a   1.000
_cell.length_b   1.000
_cell.length_c   1.000
_cell.angle_alpha   90.00
_cell.angle_beta   90.00
_cell.angle_gamma   90.00
#
_symmetry.space_group_name_H-M   'P 1'
#
loop_
_entity.id
_entity.type
_entity.pdbx_description
1 polymer ?
#
loop_
_entity_poly.entity_id
_entity_poly.type
_entity_poly.pdbx_seq_one_letter_code
_entity_poly.pdbx_strand_id
1 'polypeptide(L)'
;MTMEIQQLVGRMGGVLDAFTTAVYVDRDIEAAVALLADPCTLRNVPAGTGGESAAEIRRYLAEDVLPNLPADLTIRRVTRTADQRQVVVETMVGFTHDRPLPWLLPGVAATHRRAEVLAVSVVSFRHRTSLGTTTSRISSHRTLWDDTGLRTRLGVRPDGSSL
;
A
#
# COMPACT_ATOMS: atom_id res chain seq x y z
N MET A 1 -12.02 10.79 23.67
CA MET A 1 -11.06 11.33 22.69
C MET A 1 -11.28 12.83 22.57
N THR A 2 -10.23 13.63 22.75
CA THR A 2 -10.33 15.08 22.61
C THR A 2 -10.50 15.48 21.15
N MET A 3 -11.03 16.69 20.89
CA MET A 3 -11.21 17.23 19.54
C MET A 3 -9.91 17.29 18.75
N GLU A 4 -8.78 17.60 19.40
CA GLU A 4 -7.44 17.59 18.79
C GLU A 4 -7.01 16.22 18.28
N ILE A 5 -7.28 15.17 19.08
CA ILE A 5 -6.97 13.78 18.69
C ILE A 5 -7.86 13.37 17.51
N GLN A 6 -9.14 13.72 17.51
CA GLN A 6 -10.05 13.42 16.40
C GLN A 6 -9.59 14.11 15.09
N GLN A 7 -9.14 15.36 15.19
CA GLN A 7 -8.60 16.08 14.03
C GLN A 7 -7.33 15.43 13.52
N LEU A 8 -6.44 14.99 14.39
CA LEU A 8 -5.21 14.32 14.02
C LEU A 8 -5.49 12.97 13.34
N VAL A 9 -6.39 12.17 13.90
CA VAL A 9 -6.85 10.91 13.30
C VAL A 9 -7.46 11.14 11.92
N GLY A 10 -8.32 12.13 11.77
CA GLY A 10 -8.91 12.52 10.48
C GLY A 10 -7.85 12.93 9.46
N ARG A 11 -6.85 13.68 9.89
CA ARG A 11 -5.73 14.12 9.03
C ARG A 11 -4.89 12.94 8.54
N MET A 12 -4.52 12.02 9.44
CA MET A 12 -3.79 10.81 9.07
C MET A 12 -4.57 9.97 8.07
N GLY A 13 -5.87 9.77 8.31
CA GLY A 13 -6.74 9.06 7.38
C GLY A 13 -6.79 9.72 6.00
N GLY A 14 -6.89 11.04 5.96
CA GLY A 14 -6.87 11.82 4.71
C GLY A 14 -5.54 11.68 3.94
N VAL A 15 -4.41 11.70 4.65
CA VAL A 15 -3.09 11.49 4.04
C VAL A 15 -2.96 10.08 3.46
N LEU A 16 -3.41 9.06 4.19
CA LEU A 16 -3.39 7.68 3.71
C LEU A 16 -4.28 7.49 2.48
N ASP A 17 -5.49 8.05 2.49
CA ASP A 17 -6.40 8.00 1.35
C ASP A 17 -5.81 8.72 0.14
N ALA A 18 -5.18 9.87 0.34
CA ALA A 18 -4.49 10.62 -0.73
C ALA A 18 -3.30 9.83 -1.31
N PHE A 19 -2.52 9.16 -0.48
CA PHE A 19 -1.43 8.29 -0.93
C PHE A 19 -1.95 7.13 -1.78
N THR A 20 -2.97 6.43 -1.31
CA THR A 20 -3.58 5.32 -2.03
C THR A 20 -4.16 5.79 -3.38
N THR A 21 -4.85 6.91 -3.41
CA THR A 21 -5.38 7.50 -4.63
C THR A 21 -4.28 7.91 -5.61
N ALA A 22 -3.22 8.57 -5.11
CA ALA A 22 -2.09 8.98 -5.95
C ALA A 22 -1.41 7.79 -6.63
N VAL A 23 -1.21 6.68 -5.91
CA VAL A 23 -0.56 5.48 -6.46
C VAL A 23 -1.49 4.72 -7.40
N TYR A 24 -2.66 4.34 -6.94
CA TYR A 24 -3.48 3.33 -7.61
C TYR A 24 -4.55 3.89 -8.55
N VAL A 25 -4.91 5.15 -8.42
CA VAL A 25 -5.93 5.82 -9.25
C VAL A 25 -5.29 6.82 -10.20
N ASP A 26 -4.63 7.84 -9.64
CA ASP A 26 -4.04 8.93 -10.41
C ASP A 26 -2.73 8.55 -11.08
N ARG A 27 -2.04 7.53 -10.55
CA ARG A 27 -0.70 7.10 -11.00
C ARG A 27 0.31 8.24 -10.98
N ASP A 28 0.20 9.08 -9.97
CA ASP A 28 1.05 10.25 -9.75
C ASP A 28 2.07 9.95 -8.64
N ILE A 29 3.27 9.57 -9.05
CA ILE A 29 4.37 9.22 -8.14
C ILE A 29 4.79 10.44 -7.30
N GLU A 30 4.86 11.60 -7.89
CA GLU A 30 5.31 12.81 -7.18
C GLU A 30 4.31 13.24 -6.10
N ALA A 31 3.02 13.14 -6.40
CA ALA A 31 1.97 13.36 -5.40
C ALA A 31 2.05 12.35 -4.25
N ALA A 32 2.31 11.07 -4.55
CA ALA A 32 2.48 10.03 -3.53
C ALA A 32 3.71 10.28 -2.65
N VAL A 33 4.86 10.57 -3.25
CA VAL A 33 6.13 10.80 -2.54
C VAL A 33 6.07 12.05 -1.68
N ALA A 34 5.34 13.09 -2.10
CA ALA A 34 5.15 14.31 -1.32
C ALA A 34 4.45 14.07 0.04
N LEU A 35 3.73 12.95 0.19
CA LEU A 35 3.06 12.55 1.43
C LEU A 35 3.95 11.75 2.39
N LEU A 36 5.17 11.42 1.98
CA LEU A 36 6.12 10.66 2.78
C LEU A 36 6.95 11.59 3.68
N ALA A 37 7.24 11.10 4.89
CA ALA A 37 8.21 11.72 5.78
C ALA A 37 9.65 11.42 5.31
N ASP A 38 10.61 12.10 5.89
CA ASP A 38 12.04 11.82 5.72
C ASP A 38 12.66 11.61 7.11
N PRO A 39 13.14 10.39 7.45
CA PRO A 39 13.12 9.14 6.69
C PRO A 39 11.74 8.48 6.61
N CYS A 40 11.58 7.58 5.66
CA CYS A 40 10.36 6.78 5.51
C CYS A 40 10.67 5.39 4.96
N THR A 41 9.78 4.44 5.26
CA THR A 41 9.88 3.06 4.76
C THR A 41 8.53 2.62 4.18
N LEU A 42 8.57 1.82 3.14
CA LEU A 42 7.42 1.11 2.59
C LEU A 42 7.80 -0.35 2.40
N ARG A 43 7.01 -1.28 2.93
CA ARG A 43 7.30 -2.70 2.84
C ARG A 43 6.03 -3.52 2.62
N ASN A 44 6.05 -4.32 1.58
CA ASN A 44 5.11 -5.42 1.37
C ASN A 44 5.74 -6.70 1.94
N VAL A 45 5.33 -7.06 3.15
CA VAL A 45 6.02 -8.09 3.95
C VAL A 45 6.07 -9.45 3.26
N PRO A 46 4.97 -10.02 2.71
CA PRO A 46 5.01 -11.34 2.07
C PRO A 46 5.87 -11.38 0.81
N ALA A 47 5.90 -10.30 0.05
CA ALA A 47 6.68 -10.21 -1.21
C ALA A 47 8.12 -9.75 -0.99
N GLY A 48 8.42 -9.15 0.17
CA GLY A 48 9.74 -8.57 0.44
C GLY A 48 10.09 -7.36 -0.42
N THR A 49 9.07 -6.64 -0.92
CA THR A 49 9.21 -5.51 -1.83
C THR A 49 8.94 -4.18 -1.14
N GLY A 50 9.41 -3.09 -1.74
CA GLY A 50 9.24 -1.73 -1.22
C GLY A 50 10.54 -0.94 -1.26
N GLY A 51 10.74 -0.04 -0.30
CA GLY A 51 11.93 0.80 -0.19
C GLY A 51 12.11 1.36 1.22
N GLU A 52 13.34 1.75 1.53
CA GLU A 52 13.73 2.26 2.85
C GLU A 52 14.08 3.76 2.83
N SER A 53 13.75 4.42 1.74
CA SER A 53 13.88 5.89 1.57
C SER A 53 12.87 6.39 0.54
N ALA A 54 12.62 7.70 0.52
CA ALA A 54 11.75 8.29 -0.49
C ALA A 54 12.25 8.02 -1.92
N ALA A 55 13.55 8.04 -2.14
CA ALA A 55 14.15 7.75 -3.45
C ALA A 55 13.94 6.29 -3.87
N GLU A 56 14.12 5.34 -2.95
CA GLU A 56 13.86 3.92 -3.21
C GLU A 56 12.38 3.64 -3.43
N ILE A 57 11.50 4.26 -2.64
CA ILE A 57 10.04 4.14 -2.79
C ILE A 57 9.61 4.71 -4.15
N ARG A 58 10.14 5.88 -4.55
CA ARG A 58 9.86 6.45 -5.88
C ARG A 58 10.25 5.48 -6.99
N ARG A 59 11.44 4.90 -6.94
CA ARG A 59 11.91 3.92 -7.93
C ARG A 59 11.03 2.67 -7.93
N TYR A 60 10.71 2.13 -6.77
CA TYR A 60 9.82 0.98 -6.61
C TYR A 60 8.42 1.25 -7.23
N LEU A 61 7.83 2.40 -6.96
CA LEU A 61 6.55 2.79 -7.56
C LEU A 61 6.65 2.90 -9.09
N ALA A 62 7.73 3.49 -9.59
CA ALA A 62 7.92 3.73 -11.02
C ALA A 62 8.22 2.44 -11.81
N GLU A 63 8.99 1.53 -11.24
CA GLU A 63 9.50 0.35 -11.96
C GLU A 63 8.65 -0.90 -11.71
N ASP A 64 8.20 -1.12 -10.47
CA ASP A 64 7.54 -2.36 -10.07
C ASP A 64 6.02 -2.23 -9.97
N VAL A 65 5.48 -1.10 -9.51
CA VAL A 65 4.05 -0.95 -9.23
C VAL A 65 3.29 -0.42 -10.44
N LEU A 66 3.55 0.82 -10.85
CA LEU A 66 2.74 1.50 -11.86
C LEU A 66 2.68 0.80 -13.21
N PRO A 67 3.79 0.29 -13.77
CA PRO A 67 3.76 -0.42 -15.05
C PRO A 67 2.99 -1.75 -14.99
N ASN A 68 2.79 -2.27 -13.78
CA ASN A 68 2.25 -3.60 -13.53
C ASN A 68 0.92 -3.58 -12.78
N LEU A 69 0.15 -2.50 -12.84
CA LEU A 69 -1.18 -2.44 -12.28
C LEU A 69 -2.20 -3.07 -13.24
N PRO A 70 -2.93 -4.12 -12.82
CA PRO A 70 -4.03 -4.67 -13.64
C PRO A 70 -5.09 -3.61 -13.96
N ALA A 71 -5.66 -3.68 -15.15
CA ALA A 71 -6.65 -2.71 -15.60
C ALA A 71 -7.94 -2.74 -14.76
N ASP A 72 -8.29 -3.92 -14.22
CA ASP A 72 -9.46 -4.16 -13.38
C ASP A 72 -9.16 -4.15 -11.88
N LEU A 73 -8.01 -3.62 -11.47
CA LEU A 73 -7.63 -3.52 -10.07
C LEU A 73 -8.70 -2.75 -9.29
N THR A 74 -9.20 -3.35 -8.21
CA THR A 74 -10.09 -2.72 -7.26
C THR A 74 -9.48 -2.74 -5.86
N ILE A 75 -9.60 -1.64 -5.15
CA ILE A 75 -9.15 -1.51 -3.76
C ILE A 75 -10.34 -0.99 -2.95
N ARG A 76 -10.84 -1.82 -2.04
CA ARG A 76 -11.99 -1.47 -1.21
C ARG A 76 -11.63 -1.58 0.26
N ARG A 77 -11.77 -0.49 0.99
CA ARG A 77 -11.58 -0.50 2.43
C ARG A 77 -12.67 -1.31 3.12
N VAL A 78 -12.27 -2.21 4.02
CA VAL A 78 -13.16 -3.02 4.85
C VAL A 78 -13.32 -2.39 6.24
N THR A 79 -12.19 -2.17 6.93
CA THR A 79 -12.17 -1.51 8.25
C THR A 79 -10.99 -0.55 8.33
N ARG A 80 -11.08 0.38 9.27
CA ARG A 80 -9.96 1.26 9.63
C ARG A 80 -10.05 1.64 11.10
N THR A 81 -8.93 1.52 11.81
CA THR A 81 -8.76 2.02 13.18
C THR A 81 -7.51 2.89 13.25
N ALA A 82 -7.47 3.81 14.19
CA ALA A 82 -6.33 4.69 14.36
C ALA A 82 -6.17 5.14 15.80
N ASP A 83 -4.94 5.37 16.19
CA ASP A 83 -4.56 6.16 17.35
C ASP A 83 -3.91 7.48 16.90
N GLN A 84 -3.14 8.13 17.78
CA GLN A 84 -2.50 9.43 17.48
C GLN A 84 -1.29 9.32 16.54
N ARG A 85 -0.78 8.13 16.26
CA ARG A 85 0.47 7.90 15.52
C ARG A 85 0.32 6.95 14.35
N GLN A 86 -0.71 6.12 14.37
CA GLN A 86 -0.81 4.99 13.49
C GLN A 86 -2.23 4.76 13.00
N VAL A 87 -2.35 4.36 11.76
CA VAL A 87 -3.59 3.89 11.13
C VAL A 87 -3.42 2.44 10.74
N VAL A 88 -4.37 1.60 11.11
CA VAL A 88 -4.47 0.21 10.63
C VAL A 88 -5.70 0.13 9.74
N VAL A 89 -5.51 -0.35 8.52
CA VAL A 89 -6.58 -0.46 7.53
C VAL A 89 -6.61 -1.86 6.91
N GLU A 90 -7.79 -2.45 6.87
CA GLU A 90 -8.05 -3.67 6.09
C GLU A 90 -8.63 -3.28 4.74
N THR A 91 -8.08 -3.85 3.69
CA THR A 91 -8.46 -3.56 2.30
C THR A 91 -8.67 -4.84 1.54
N MET A 92 -9.76 -4.96 0.81
CA MET A 92 -9.95 -6.03 -0.17
C MET A 92 -9.38 -5.56 -1.51
N VAL A 93 -8.39 -6.29 -2.00
CA VAL A 93 -7.73 -6.03 -3.29
C VAL A 93 -8.19 -7.09 -4.28
N GLY A 94 -8.85 -6.68 -5.34
CA GLY A 94 -9.35 -7.55 -6.40
C GLY A 94 -8.71 -7.25 -7.74
N PHE A 95 -8.39 -8.26 -8.51
CA PHE A 95 -7.73 -8.11 -9.82
C PHE A 95 -7.80 -9.39 -10.64
N THR A 96 -7.63 -9.26 -11.95
CA THR A 96 -7.29 -10.37 -12.84
C THR A 96 -5.77 -10.41 -13.02
N HIS A 97 -5.16 -11.56 -12.76
CA HIS A 97 -3.70 -11.77 -12.87
C HIS A 97 -3.29 -11.94 -14.32
N ASP A 98 -3.45 -10.89 -15.13
CA ASP A 98 -3.18 -10.87 -16.57
C ASP A 98 -1.75 -10.50 -16.94
N ARG A 99 -0.93 -10.20 -15.94
CA ARG A 99 0.47 -9.79 -16.08
C ARG A 99 1.28 -10.15 -14.85
N PRO A 100 2.62 -10.19 -14.91
CA PRO A 100 3.44 -10.28 -13.70
C PRO A 100 3.18 -9.12 -12.75
N LEU A 101 3.13 -9.43 -11.46
CA LEU A 101 2.90 -8.46 -10.38
C LEU A 101 4.10 -8.47 -9.42
N PRO A 102 5.23 -7.84 -9.76
CA PRO A 102 6.44 -7.93 -8.93
C PRO A 102 6.24 -7.35 -7.52
N TRP A 103 5.30 -6.42 -7.38
CA TRP A 103 4.96 -5.79 -6.09
C TRP A 103 4.10 -6.68 -5.19
N LEU A 104 3.42 -7.70 -5.72
CA LEU A 104 2.50 -8.58 -4.99
C LEU A 104 2.94 -10.06 -5.05
N LEU A 105 3.32 -10.53 -6.22
CA LEU A 105 3.64 -11.92 -6.54
C LEU A 105 4.95 -12.00 -7.34
N PRO A 106 6.09 -11.64 -6.72
CA PRO A 106 7.36 -11.64 -7.43
C PRO A 106 7.68 -13.02 -7.98
N GLY A 107 8.14 -13.07 -9.24
CA GLY A 107 8.55 -14.31 -9.91
C GLY A 107 7.41 -15.19 -10.39
N VAL A 108 6.15 -14.77 -10.30
CA VAL A 108 4.99 -15.55 -10.75
C VAL A 108 4.51 -15.03 -12.11
N ALA A 109 4.46 -15.90 -13.10
CA ALA A 109 3.92 -15.58 -14.42
C ALA A 109 2.40 -15.40 -14.36
N ALA A 110 1.83 -14.62 -15.30
CA ALA A 110 0.40 -14.38 -15.40
C ALA A 110 -0.39 -15.69 -15.46
N THR A 111 -1.38 -15.84 -14.60
CA THR A 111 -2.27 -17.01 -14.54
C THR A 111 -3.59 -16.80 -15.26
N HIS A 112 -3.92 -15.56 -15.60
CA HIS A 112 -5.20 -15.13 -16.19
C HIS A 112 -6.43 -15.46 -15.34
N ARG A 113 -6.24 -15.70 -14.05
CA ARG A 113 -7.31 -15.93 -13.09
C ARG A 113 -7.64 -14.65 -12.33
N ARG A 114 -8.91 -14.50 -11.97
CA ARG A 114 -9.36 -13.45 -11.05
C ARG A 114 -9.15 -13.90 -9.62
N ALA A 115 -8.67 -12.99 -8.78
CA ALA A 115 -8.50 -13.23 -7.35
C ALA A 115 -8.84 -11.99 -6.54
N GLU A 116 -9.17 -12.22 -5.29
CA GLU A 116 -9.27 -11.19 -4.25
C GLU A 116 -8.41 -11.61 -3.07
N VAL A 117 -7.75 -10.64 -2.44
CA VAL A 117 -6.95 -10.86 -1.24
C VAL A 117 -7.23 -9.76 -0.24
N LEU A 118 -7.39 -10.16 1.03
CA LEU A 118 -7.46 -9.22 2.13
C LEU A 118 -6.05 -8.81 2.52
N ALA A 119 -5.78 -7.51 2.46
CA ALA A 119 -4.53 -6.91 2.90
C ALA A 119 -4.76 -6.08 4.14
N VAL A 120 -3.80 -6.13 5.07
CA VAL A 120 -3.75 -5.29 6.26
C VAL A 120 -2.55 -4.37 6.15
N SER A 121 -2.79 -3.07 6.15
CA SER A 121 -1.71 -2.08 6.18
C SER A 121 -1.63 -1.42 7.56
N VAL A 122 -0.42 -1.36 8.08
CA VAL A 122 -0.08 -0.65 9.32
C VAL A 122 0.76 0.55 8.91
N VAL A 123 0.20 1.74 9.08
CA VAL A 123 0.79 2.98 8.58
C VAL A 123 1.07 3.92 9.74
N SER A 124 2.35 4.26 9.93
CA SER A 124 2.79 5.18 10.97
C SER A 124 3.06 6.55 10.38
N PHE A 125 2.83 7.58 11.19
CA PHE A 125 2.92 8.97 10.75
C PHE A 125 3.89 9.76 11.62
N ARG A 126 4.50 10.76 11.03
CA ARG A 126 5.22 11.81 11.71
C ARG A 126 4.45 13.12 11.57
N HIS A 127 4.24 13.79 12.69
CA HIS A 127 3.58 15.07 12.74
C HIS A 127 4.61 16.18 12.92
N ARG A 128 4.41 17.29 12.24
CA ARG A 128 5.22 18.50 12.38
C ARG A 128 4.27 19.70 12.50
N THR A 129 4.45 20.48 13.55
CA THR A 129 3.71 21.72 13.75
C THR A 129 4.62 22.91 13.47
N SER A 130 4.18 23.80 12.61
CA SER A 130 4.87 25.06 12.27
C SER A 130 3.84 26.16 12.11
N LEU A 131 4.04 27.30 12.78
CA LEU A 131 3.15 28.46 12.74
C LEU A 131 1.66 28.10 13.00
N GLY A 132 1.41 27.22 13.97
CA GLY A 132 0.05 26.78 14.32
C GLY A 132 -0.58 25.78 13.36
N THR A 133 0.12 25.38 12.30
CA THR A 133 -0.35 24.37 11.33
C THR A 133 0.38 23.05 11.57
N THR A 134 -0.38 21.96 11.73
CA THR A 134 0.17 20.62 11.85
C THR A 134 0.02 19.88 10.52
N THR A 135 1.14 19.36 10.01
CA THR A 135 1.18 18.45 8.88
C THR A 135 1.51 17.03 9.34
N SER A 136 0.93 16.06 8.68
CA SER A 136 1.18 14.63 8.92
C SER A 136 1.75 13.99 7.66
N ARG A 137 2.83 13.23 7.79
CA ARG A 137 3.44 12.49 6.69
C ARG A 137 3.68 11.05 7.09
N ILE A 138 3.60 10.17 6.12
CA ILE A 138 3.82 8.72 6.32
C ILE A 138 5.30 8.48 6.60
N SER A 139 5.59 7.91 7.76
CA SER A 139 6.95 7.51 8.15
C SER A 139 7.21 6.02 7.92
N SER A 140 6.16 5.19 7.96
CA SER A 140 6.25 3.76 7.68
C SER A 140 4.91 3.27 7.12
N HIS A 141 4.97 2.52 6.03
CA HIS A 141 3.81 1.87 5.43
C HIS A 141 4.14 0.40 5.24
N ARG A 142 3.51 -0.46 6.03
CA ARG A 142 3.76 -1.91 6.01
C ARG A 142 2.47 -2.64 5.68
N THR A 143 2.50 -3.50 4.67
CA THR A 143 1.33 -4.27 4.23
C THR A 143 1.60 -5.77 4.34
N LEU A 144 0.60 -6.48 4.86
CA LEU A 144 0.59 -7.93 5.01
C LEU A 144 -0.65 -8.49 4.32
N TRP A 145 -0.53 -9.70 3.78
CA TRP A 145 -1.64 -10.47 3.21
C TRP A 145 -1.36 -11.96 3.31
N ASP A 146 -2.39 -12.77 3.07
CA ASP A 146 -2.26 -14.23 2.98
C ASP A 146 -1.71 -14.63 1.60
N ASP A 147 -0.39 -14.67 1.49
CA ASP A 147 0.31 -15.01 0.24
C ASP A 147 0.04 -16.47 -0.18
N THR A 148 0.03 -17.40 0.76
CA THR A 148 -0.25 -18.81 0.47
C THR A 148 -1.67 -18.99 -0.07
N GLY A 149 -2.66 -18.38 0.56
CA GLY A 149 -4.05 -18.42 0.10
C GLY A 149 -4.22 -17.77 -1.27
N LEU A 150 -3.55 -16.65 -1.53
CA LEU A 150 -3.58 -15.97 -2.82
C LEU A 150 -3.00 -16.87 -3.93
N ARG A 151 -1.83 -17.45 -3.70
CA ARG A 151 -1.19 -18.38 -4.65
C ARG A 151 -2.08 -19.59 -4.94
N THR A 152 -2.68 -20.16 -3.93
CA THR A 152 -3.61 -21.30 -4.09
C THR A 152 -4.80 -20.91 -4.98
N ARG A 153 -5.41 -19.74 -4.77
CA ARG A 153 -6.55 -19.26 -5.59
C ARG A 153 -6.14 -19.01 -7.04
N LEU A 154 -4.91 -18.61 -7.27
CA LEU A 154 -4.36 -18.40 -8.61
C LEU A 154 -3.87 -19.69 -9.28
N GLY A 155 -3.87 -20.81 -8.57
CA GLY A 155 -3.35 -22.08 -9.08
C GLY A 155 -1.84 -22.11 -9.22
N VAL A 156 -1.13 -21.40 -8.37
CA VAL A 156 0.34 -21.36 -8.34
C VAL A 156 0.85 -22.36 -7.30
N ARG A 157 1.81 -23.18 -7.70
CA ARG A 157 2.48 -24.13 -6.80
C ARG A 157 3.51 -23.42 -5.91
N PRO A 158 3.94 -24.04 -4.79
CA PRO A 158 4.99 -23.50 -3.93
C PRO A 158 6.32 -23.20 -4.66
N ASP A 159 6.62 -23.92 -5.74
CA ASP A 159 7.79 -23.72 -6.60
C ASP A 159 7.61 -22.58 -7.64
N GLY A 160 6.45 -21.92 -7.65
CA GLY A 160 6.13 -20.84 -8.58
C GLY A 160 5.60 -21.29 -9.93
N SER A 161 5.47 -22.59 -10.17
CA SER A 161 4.87 -23.11 -11.42
C SER A 161 3.34 -23.04 -11.38
N SER A 162 2.71 -22.90 -12.56
CA SER A 162 1.25 -22.95 -12.70
C SER A 162 0.74 -24.39 -12.67
N LEU A 163 -0.48 -24.56 -12.16
CA LEU A 163 -1.21 -25.83 -12.23
C LEU A 163 -1.78 -26.04 -13.62
#